data_6504084b02fcd94acfdb425fda399329
#
_entry.id   6504084b02fcd94acfdb425fda399329
#
_cell.length_a   1.000
_cell.length_b   1.000
_cell.length_c   1.000
_cell.angle_alpha   90.00
_cell.angle_beta   90.00
_cell.angle_gamma   90.00
#
_symmetry.space_group_name_H-M   'P 1'
#
loop_
_entity.id
_entity.type
_entity.pdbx_description
1 polymer ?
#
loop_
_entity_poly.entity_id
_entity_poly.type
_entity_poly.pdbx_seq_one_letter_code
_entity_poly.pdbx_strand_id
1 'polypeptide(L)'
;MILLGISSGLQACSSGTNSTSTTQFPDMTAQPEQKTDTAYLAAGCFWCIEAIFQQLDGVISVSSGYTAGQVKNPSYKEVCTGLTGHAEAARIIYDPAKLSFDELLEVFWKTHDPTTLNRQGADVG
;
A
#
# COMPACT_ATOMS: atom_id res chain seq x y z
N MET A 1 -55.04 -52.04 -27.95
CA MET A 1 -56.08 -51.11 -28.45
C MET A 1 -55.35 -49.83 -28.84
N ILE A 2 -54.94 -49.74 -30.12
CA ILE A 2 -55.54 -48.84 -31.13
C ILE A 2 -55.14 -47.37 -30.83
N LEU A 3 -54.62 -46.55 -31.66
CA LEU A 3 -54.15 -46.40 -33.07
C LEU A 3 -53.41 -45.07 -33.11
N LEU A 4 -52.35 -44.97 -33.85
CA LEU A 4 -52.16 -44.25 -35.14
C LEU A 4 -52.33 -42.71 -35.15
N GLY A 5 -51.39 -42.10 -35.76
CA GLY A 5 -51.47 -40.87 -36.52
C GLY A 5 -50.14 -40.13 -36.53
N ILE A 6 -49.19 -40.38 -37.43
CA ILE A 6 -48.98 -39.84 -38.77
C ILE A 6 -49.14 -38.31 -38.80
N SER A 7 -48.11 -37.55 -39.08
CA SER A 7 -47.73 -36.99 -40.37
C SER A 7 -46.89 -35.73 -40.17
N SER A 8 -45.68 -35.74 -40.66
CA SER A 8 -45.21 -34.94 -41.79
C SER A 8 -45.23 -33.40 -41.70
N GLY A 9 -44.13 -32.87 -41.97
CA GLY A 9 -43.99 -31.52 -42.55
C GLY A 9 -42.65 -30.87 -42.15
N LEU A 10 -41.69 -31.15 -42.93
CA LEU A 10 -40.99 -30.25 -43.88
C LEU A 10 -40.48 -28.92 -43.31
N GLN A 11 -39.14 -28.86 -43.35
CA GLN A 11 -38.35 -27.87 -44.12
C GLN A 11 -38.48 -26.41 -43.63
N ALA A 12 -37.48 -25.66 -43.61
CA ALA A 12 -36.17 -25.56 -44.24
C ALA A 12 -35.41 -24.41 -43.69
N CYS A 13 -34.11 -24.47 -43.82
CA CYS A 13 -33.20 -23.39 -44.12
C CYS A 13 -33.33 -22.07 -43.33
N SER A 14 -32.34 -21.72 -42.55
CA SER A 14 -31.49 -20.63 -43.05
C SER A 14 -30.20 -20.57 -42.24
N SER A 15 -29.13 -20.76 -42.92
CA SER A 15 -27.78 -20.41 -42.51
C SER A 15 -27.73 -18.94 -42.15
N GLY A 16 -27.58 -18.66 -40.87
CA GLY A 16 -27.22 -17.35 -40.38
C GLY A 16 -25.93 -17.52 -39.61
N THR A 17 -24.81 -17.48 -40.29
CA THR A 17 -23.51 -17.30 -39.68
C THR A 17 -23.42 -15.89 -39.09
N ASN A 18 -23.93 -15.70 -37.89
CA ASN A 18 -23.61 -14.52 -37.12
C ASN A 18 -22.17 -14.70 -36.59
N SER A 19 -21.23 -14.21 -37.37
CA SER A 19 -19.89 -13.90 -36.89
C SER A 19 -20.04 -12.73 -35.91
N THR A 20 -20.27 -13.05 -34.66
CA THR A 20 -20.10 -12.10 -33.56
C THR A 20 -18.60 -11.83 -33.44
N SER A 21 -18.16 -10.76 -34.10
CA SER A 21 -16.85 -10.20 -33.91
C SER A 21 -16.80 -9.74 -32.45
N THR A 22 -16.33 -10.61 -31.56
CA THR A 22 -16.00 -10.24 -30.20
C THR A 22 -14.77 -9.35 -30.29
N THR A 23 -14.99 -8.05 -30.25
CA THR A 23 -13.91 -7.07 -30.06
C THR A 23 -13.35 -7.35 -28.69
N GLN A 24 -12.28 -8.14 -28.63
CA GLN A 24 -11.54 -8.42 -27.42
C GLN A 24 -10.82 -7.10 -27.07
N PHE A 25 -11.39 -6.35 -26.13
CA PHE A 25 -10.67 -5.25 -25.51
C PHE A 25 -9.43 -5.85 -24.84
N PRO A 26 -8.22 -5.28 -25.03
CA PRO A 26 -7.05 -5.74 -24.32
C PRO A 26 -7.33 -5.61 -22.82
N ASP A 27 -7.14 -6.69 -22.10
CA ASP A 27 -7.22 -6.71 -20.63
C ASP A 27 -6.12 -5.77 -20.07
N MET A 28 -6.53 -4.56 -19.71
CA MET A 28 -5.65 -3.53 -19.15
C MET A 28 -5.41 -3.72 -17.65
N THR A 29 -5.75 -4.87 -17.08
CA THR A 29 -5.67 -5.11 -15.63
C THR A 29 -4.37 -5.76 -15.15
N ALA A 30 -3.47 -6.15 -16.05
CA ALA A 30 -2.17 -6.67 -15.67
C ALA A 30 -1.11 -5.56 -15.65
N GLN A 31 -1.22 -4.60 -14.74
CA GLN A 31 -0.03 -3.86 -14.34
C GLN A 31 0.88 -4.82 -13.60
N PRO A 32 2.18 -4.90 -13.94
CA PRO A 32 3.10 -5.71 -13.17
C PRO A 32 3.04 -5.26 -11.71
N GLU A 33 2.81 -6.21 -10.82
CA GLU A 33 2.76 -5.98 -9.38
C GLU A 33 4.10 -5.36 -8.97
N GLN A 34 4.09 -4.06 -8.70
CA GLN A 34 5.29 -3.35 -8.30
C GLN A 34 5.74 -3.89 -6.96
N LYS A 35 6.89 -4.54 -6.93
CA LYS A 35 7.47 -5.03 -5.68
C LYS A 35 7.77 -3.83 -4.78
N THR A 36 7.22 -3.83 -3.58
CA THR A 36 7.43 -2.77 -2.60
C THR A 36 7.96 -3.35 -1.30
N ASP A 37 8.78 -2.58 -0.60
CA ASP A 37 9.24 -2.88 0.74
C ASP A 37 8.74 -1.82 1.73
N THR A 38 8.79 -2.14 3.03
CA THR A 38 8.30 -1.24 4.09
C THR A 38 9.35 -1.10 5.18
N ALA A 39 9.65 0.15 5.54
CA ALA A 39 10.48 0.51 6.68
C ALA A 39 9.67 1.27 7.74
N TYR A 40 10.05 1.10 9.01
CA TYR A 40 9.51 1.85 10.15
C TYR A 40 10.66 2.57 10.84
N LEU A 41 10.61 3.90 10.88
CA LEU A 41 11.66 4.75 11.43
C LEU A 41 11.07 5.72 12.46
N ALA A 42 11.77 5.89 13.58
CA ALA A 42 11.38 6.80 14.65
C ALA A 42 12.56 7.70 15.02
N ALA A 43 12.38 9.02 14.95
CA ALA A 43 13.42 10.01 15.21
C ALA A 43 12.81 11.33 15.70
N GLY A 44 12.09 11.32 16.81
CA GLY A 44 11.35 12.45 17.34
C GLY A 44 10.07 12.71 16.52
N CYS A 45 9.82 13.96 16.18
CA CYS A 45 8.60 14.38 15.50
C CYS A 45 8.34 13.64 14.18
N PHE A 46 7.31 12.79 14.15
CA PHE A 46 6.96 11.98 12.98
C PHE A 46 6.56 12.79 11.75
N TRP A 47 6.00 14.01 11.92
CA TRP A 47 5.70 14.92 10.80
C TRP A 47 6.96 15.40 10.09
N CYS A 48 8.05 15.59 10.85
CA CYS A 48 9.35 15.97 10.29
C CYS A 48 9.92 14.82 9.45
N ILE A 49 9.84 13.60 9.96
CA ILE A 49 10.26 12.38 9.23
C ILE A 49 9.41 12.21 7.97
N GLU A 50 8.09 12.31 8.07
CA GLU A 50 7.18 12.22 6.94
C GLU A 50 7.53 13.25 5.86
N ALA A 51 7.72 14.52 6.25
CA ALA A 51 8.05 15.60 5.32
C ALA A 51 9.37 15.40 4.57
N ILE A 52 10.35 14.74 5.18
CA ILE A 52 11.64 14.43 4.56
C ILE A 52 11.50 13.26 3.60
N PHE A 53 10.99 12.11 4.08
CA PHE A 53 11.01 10.87 3.33
C PHE A 53 10.05 10.86 2.14
N GLN A 54 8.94 11.57 2.20
CA GLN A 54 8.02 11.69 1.06
C GLN A 54 8.63 12.42 -0.17
N GLN A 55 9.78 13.10 -0.01
CA GLN A 55 10.47 13.80 -1.09
C GLN A 55 11.48 12.91 -1.81
N LEU A 56 11.77 11.71 -1.31
CA LEU A 56 12.76 10.83 -1.91
C LEU A 56 12.18 10.11 -3.12
N ASP A 57 12.95 10.10 -4.22
CA ASP A 57 12.59 9.25 -5.36
C ASP A 57 12.68 7.77 -4.95
N GLY A 58 11.67 7.01 -5.34
CA GLY A 58 11.50 5.63 -4.91
C GLY A 58 10.61 5.44 -3.68
N VAL A 59 10.32 6.47 -2.90
CA VAL A 59 9.30 6.42 -1.85
C VAL A 59 7.91 6.53 -2.47
N ILE A 60 7.05 5.58 -2.14
CA ILE A 60 5.68 5.48 -2.66
C ILE A 60 4.70 6.18 -1.72
N SER A 61 4.85 5.96 -0.43
CA SER A 61 4.04 6.63 0.60
C SER A 61 4.73 6.64 1.95
N VAL A 62 4.44 7.67 2.73
CA VAL A 62 4.83 7.78 4.15
C VAL A 62 3.57 8.02 4.96
N SER A 63 3.50 7.39 6.13
CA SER A 63 2.37 7.55 7.06
C SER A 63 2.90 7.67 8.48
N SER A 64 2.56 8.76 9.15
CA SER A 64 2.84 8.97 10.56
C SER A 64 1.96 8.10 11.45
N GLY A 65 2.49 7.61 12.57
CA GLY A 65 1.77 6.75 13.48
C GLY A 65 2.53 6.50 14.78
N TYR A 66 2.01 5.57 15.58
CA TYR A 66 2.56 5.21 16.89
C TYR A 66 2.94 3.74 16.93
N THR A 67 4.00 3.43 17.66
CA THR A 67 4.50 2.06 17.79
C THR A 67 5.00 1.76 19.20
N ALA A 68 5.13 0.46 19.52
CA ALA A 68 5.73 -0.09 20.74
C ALA A 68 4.99 0.17 22.06
N GLY A 69 3.88 0.91 22.08
CA GLY A 69 3.13 1.22 23.30
C GLY A 69 2.16 0.12 23.72
N GLN A 70 1.56 0.31 24.92
CA GLN A 70 0.63 -0.63 25.55
C GLN A 70 -0.84 -0.24 25.29
N VAL A 71 -1.10 1.04 25.06
CA VAL A 71 -2.47 1.58 24.89
C VAL A 71 -2.93 1.33 23.46
N LYS A 72 -4.09 0.68 23.30
CA LYS A 72 -4.66 0.40 21.98
C LYS A 72 -5.31 1.65 21.40
N ASN A 73 -4.93 2.01 20.18
CA ASN A 73 -5.45 3.17 19.44
C ASN A 73 -5.41 4.47 20.27
N PRO A 74 -4.24 4.89 20.78
CA PRO A 74 -4.14 6.10 21.57
C PRO A 74 -4.39 7.34 20.70
N SER A 75 -4.98 8.35 21.29
CA SER A 75 -5.05 9.68 20.70
C SER A 75 -3.69 10.39 20.80
N TYR A 76 -3.46 11.39 19.97
CA TYR A 76 -2.25 12.23 20.05
C TYR A 76 -2.01 12.80 21.46
N LYS A 77 -3.08 13.30 22.10
CA LYS A 77 -2.98 13.86 23.47
C LYS A 77 -2.52 12.81 24.48
N GLU A 78 -2.98 11.58 24.36
CA GLU A 78 -2.57 10.49 25.26
C GLU A 78 -1.11 10.14 25.04
N VAL A 79 -0.64 10.08 23.80
CA VAL A 79 0.77 9.81 23.50
C VAL A 79 1.67 10.92 24.07
N CYS A 80 1.30 12.19 23.91
CA CYS A 80 2.03 13.32 24.45
C CYS A 80 2.13 13.32 25.99
N THR A 81 1.34 12.53 26.71
CA THR A 81 1.52 12.38 28.16
C THR A 81 2.74 11.55 28.54
N GLY A 82 3.32 10.80 27.60
CA GLY A 82 4.39 9.82 27.85
C GLY A 82 3.93 8.55 28.57
N LEU A 83 2.65 8.42 28.93
CA LEU A 83 2.12 7.30 29.74
C LEU A 83 1.68 6.11 28.89
N THR A 84 1.55 6.27 27.58
CA THR A 84 1.12 5.20 26.68
C THR A 84 2.21 4.21 26.33
N GLY A 85 3.48 4.59 26.53
CA GLY A 85 4.65 3.85 26.10
C GLY A 85 4.85 3.81 24.57
N HIS A 86 4.06 4.57 23.81
CA HIS A 86 4.21 4.69 22.37
C HIS A 86 5.31 5.68 22.00
N ALA A 87 6.05 5.36 20.92
CA ALA A 87 6.90 6.29 20.20
C ALA A 87 6.21 6.73 18.91
N GLU A 88 6.47 7.96 18.49
CA GLU A 88 6.13 8.45 17.16
C GLU A 88 7.01 7.76 16.13
N ALA A 89 6.42 7.29 15.03
CA ALA A 89 7.14 6.61 13.96
C ALA A 89 6.51 6.90 12.60
N ALA A 90 7.32 6.85 11.56
CA ALA A 90 6.89 6.89 10.18
C ALA A 90 6.96 5.49 9.56
N ARG A 91 5.89 5.06 8.90
CA ARG A 91 5.88 3.90 8.03
C ARG A 91 6.15 4.37 6.60
N ILE A 92 7.21 3.87 5.99
CA ILE A 92 7.68 4.26 4.68
C ILE A 92 7.51 3.06 3.75
N ILE A 93 6.70 3.19 2.70
CA ILE A 93 6.59 2.19 1.63
C ILE A 93 7.39 2.69 0.45
N TYR A 94 8.30 1.88 -0.06
CA TYR A 94 9.24 2.28 -1.12
C TYR A 94 9.45 1.16 -2.14
N ASP A 95 9.94 1.55 -3.32
CA ASP A 95 10.34 0.68 -4.41
C ASP A 95 11.83 0.31 -4.22
N PRO A 96 12.15 -0.94 -3.86
CA PRO A 96 13.53 -1.36 -3.62
C PRO A 96 14.39 -1.40 -4.88
N ALA A 97 13.80 -1.27 -6.07
CA ALA A 97 14.54 -1.15 -7.32
C ALA A 97 15.04 0.28 -7.59
N LYS A 98 14.46 1.28 -6.91
CA LYS A 98 14.83 2.70 -7.05
C LYS A 98 15.55 3.25 -5.84
N LEU A 99 15.21 2.78 -4.65
CA LEU A 99 15.75 3.22 -3.38
C LEU A 99 16.01 2.00 -2.51
N SER A 100 17.26 1.73 -2.21
CA SER A 100 17.64 0.65 -1.31
C SER A 100 17.36 1.02 0.15
N PHE A 101 17.25 0.02 1.02
CA PHE A 101 17.10 0.27 2.45
C PHE A 101 18.33 0.99 3.05
N ASP A 102 19.53 0.70 2.54
CA ASP A 102 20.77 1.36 2.99
C ASP A 102 20.77 2.86 2.65
N GLU A 103 20.32 3.23 1.45
CA GLU A 103 20.17 4.65 1.06
C GLU A 103 19.12 5.35 1.92
N LEU A 104 18.02 4.67 2.22
CA LEU A 104 16.98 5.18 3.12
C LEU A 104 17.54 5.41 4.54
N LEU A 105 18.34 4.49 5.06
CA LEU A 105 19.05 4.65 6.33
C LEU A 105 20.10 5.76 6.30
N GLU A 106 20.77 5.98 5.18
CA GLU A 106 21.71 7.08 5.04
C GLU A 106 21.02 8.45 5.22
N VAL A 107 19.85 8.61 4.63
CA VAL A 107 19.02 9.81 4.86
C VAL A 107 18.58 9.91 6.32
N PHE A 108 18.14 8.79 6.91
CA PHE A 108 17.72 8.73 8.30
C PHE A 108 18.82 9.22 9.25
N TRP A 109 20.05 8.71 9.11
CA TRP A 109 21.19 9.10 9.96
C TRP A 109 21.63 10.55 9.76
N LYS A 110 21.35 11.15 8.61
CA LYS A 110 21.66 12.55 8.33
C LYS A 110 20.60 13.53 8.85
N THR A 111 19.42 13.05 9.20
CA THR A 111 18.26 13.89 9.52
C THR A 111 17.89 13.92 11.00
N HIS A 112 18.60 13.17 11.84
CA HIS A 112 18.41 13.20 13.29
C HIS A 112 19.74 13.03 14.03
N ASP A 113 19.75 13.33 15.32
CA ASP A 113 20.91 13.12 16.20
C ASP A 113 20.74 11.79 16.96
N PRO A 114 21.46 10.72 16.59
CA PRO A 114 21.36 9.43 17.25
C PRO A 114 22.13 9.36 18.59
N THR A 115 22.80 10.44 19.02
CA THR A 115 23.68 10.47 20.18
C THR A 115 22.95 10.84 21.48
N THR A 116 21.70 11.32 21.38
CA THR A 116 20.90 11.75 22.53
C THR A 116 19.94 10.64 22.97
N LEU A 117 20.00 10.24 24.25
CA LEU A 117 19.13 9.20 24.80
C LEU A 117 17.70 9.73 24.97
N ASN A 118 16.72 9.01 24.43
CA ASN A 118 15.28 9.32 24.52
C ASN A 118 14.94 10.79 24.22
N ARG A 119 15.63 11.38 23.25
CA ARG A 119 15.47 12.79 22.92
C ARG A 119 15.86 13.05 21.48
N GLN A 120 15.12 13.97 20.83
CA GLN A 120 15.48 14.55 19.54
C GLN A 120 15.24 16.08 19.59
N GLY A 121 16.32 16.86 19.72
CA GLY A 121 16.21 18.31 19.88
C GLY A 121 15.41 18.69 21.13
N ALA A 122 14.27 19.35 20.96
CA ALA A 122 13.35 19.75 22.05
C ALA A 122 12.40 18.59 22.46
N ASP A 123 12.21 17.60 21.60
CA ASP A 123 11.31 16.48 21.86
C ASP A 123 11.98 15.51 22.85
N VAL A 124 11.31 15.25 23.96
CA VAL A 124 11.73 14.31 25.01
C VAL A 124 10.71 13.17 25.05
N GLY A 125 11.19 11.94 24.82
CA GLY A 125 10.36 10.73 24.80
C GLY A 125 10.49 9.90 26.07
#